data_1e1c7a3b59c66e6604a0521cd1b093ec
#
_entry.id   1e1c7a3b59c66e6604a0521cd1b093ec
#
_cell.length_a   1.000
_cell.length_b   1.000
_cell.length_c   1.000
_cell.angle_alpha   90.00
_cell.angle_beta   90.00
_cell.angle_gamma   90.00
#
_symmetry.space_group_name_H-M   'P 1'
#
loop_
_entity.id
_entity.type
_entity.pdbx_description
1 polymer ?
#
loop_
_entity_poly.entity_id
_entity_poly.type
_entity_poly.pdbx_seq_one_letter_code
_entity_poly.pdbx_strand_id
1 'polypeptide(L)'
;MMTFTKKIKAIESTFGKGKISSQGNDIAVSCPKCKDDKKKKLSISLTDNKFNCWVCGYSGKNIGKYIARKHVEFKDLFKIDLEEEDSFEEEIDFPKDFKVLTPYFDNNLIDPNIKQLVNYLKSRGINKSICEKYAIGFSREKKFYKRVIIPSFDASGVLNYYTARSIDKNSKLRYLNAKVKRSSVIFNEIHLDYNKKITLVEGPMDSILGPDNSVSILGSFLTENYELFKNIIKNRCEVRIILDSDAKSKQDKIANLLYEYGINVTIVDLSDNLDVADIYLKEGGFENMLKAEYNWERGTSILSRIDMIVTGSY
;
A
#
# COMPACT_ATOMS: atom_id res chain seq x y z
N MET A 1 -24.70 -21.68 -19.45
CA MET A 1 -23.71 -22.66 -19.96
C MET A 1 -22.79 -22.10 -21.05
N MET A 2 -23.29 -21.40 -22.07
CA MET A 2 -22.45 -20.88 -23.17
C MET A 2 -21.33 -19.90 -22.73
N THR A 3 -21.53 -19.13 -21.65
CA THR A 3 -20.56 -18.13 -21.15
C THR A 3 -19.35 -18.77 -20.47
N PHE A 4 -19.52 -19.85 -19.72
CA PHE A 4 -18.39 -20.53 -19.05
C PHE A 4 -17.46 -21.22 -20.05
N THR A 5 -18.01 -21.87 -21.08
CA THR A 5 -17.17 -22.50 -22.14
C THR A 5 -16.30 -21.48 -22.86
N LYS A 6 -16.84 -20.28 -23.13
CA LYS A 6 -16.05 -19.19 -23.73
C LYS A 6 -14.99 -18.65 -22.78
N LYS A 7 -15.31 -18.49 -21.48
CA LYS A 7 -14.32 -18.08 -20.47
C LYS A 7 -13.19 -19.10 -20.32
N ILE A 8 -13.51 -20.38 -20.26
CA ILE A 8 -12.52 -21.46 -20.20
C ILE A 8 -11.58 -21.38 -21.39
N LYS A 9 -12.14 -21.23 -22.63
CA LYS A 9 -11.34 -21.11 -23.85
C LYS A 9 -10.40 -19.89 -23.79
N ALA A 10 -10.87 -18.74 -23.32
CA ALA A 10 -10.06 -17.53 -23.16
C ALA A 10 -8.94 -17.71 -22.11
N ILE A 11 -9.22 -18.37 -21.00
CA ILE A 11 -8.24 -18.69 -19.98
C ILE A 11 -7.19 -19.67 -20.54
N GLU A 12 -7.63 -20.72 -21.20
CA GLU A 12 -6.73 -21.72 -21.77
C GLU A 12 -5.86 -21.20 -22.91
N SER A 13 -6.36 -20.28 -23.75
CA SER A 13 -5.54 -19.62 -24.77
C SER A 13 -4.44 -18.75 -24.17
N THR A 14 -4.65 -18.23 -22.96
CA THR A 14 -3.70 -17.34 -22.28
C THR A 14 -2.67 -18.10 -21.42
N PHE A 15 -3.11 -19.15 -20.71
CA PHE A 15 -2.33 -19.84 -19.67
C PHE A 15 -2.05 -21.31 -19.98
N GLY A 16 -2.51 -21.81 -21.15
CA GLY A 16 -2.46 -23.23 -21.52
C GLY A 16 -3.61 -24.03 -20.90
N LYS A 17 -3.74 -25.30 -21.34
CA LYS A 17 -4.83 -26.19 -20.90
C LYS A 17 -4.98 -26.24 -19.40
N GLY A 18 -6.21 -26.04 -18.92
CA GLY A 18 -6.56 -26.03 -17.50
C GLY A 18 -7.09 -27.38 -17.01
N LYS A 19 -7.32 -27.44 -15.68
CA LYS A 19 -8.05 -28.50 -15.00
C LYS A 19 -9.21 -27.87 -14.24
N ILE A 20 -10.44 -28.20 -14.64
CA ILE A 20 -11.66 -27.69 -14.01
C ILE A 20 -11.85 -28.41 -12.66
N SER A 21 -12.27 -27.67 -11.64
CA SER A 21 -12.63 -28.24 -10.33
C SER A 21 -13.84 -29.17 -10.43
N SER A 22 -13.97 -30.07 -9.48
CA SER A 22 -15.13 -31.01 -9.42
C SER A 22 -16.49 -30.32 -9.35
N GLN A 23 -16.52 -29.10 -8.80
CA GLN A 23 -17.72 -28.27 -8.71
C GLN A 23 -17.96 -27.41 -9.95
N GLY A 24 -17.04 -27.39 -10.92
CA GLY A 24 -17.17 -26.63 -12.16
C GLY A 24 -17.02 -25.09 -12.04
N ASN A 25 -16.74 -24.58 -10.83
CA ASN A 25 -16.70 -23.13 -10.56
C ASN A 25 -15.31 -22.50 -10.75
N ASP A 26 -14.27 -23.33 -10.78
CA ASP A 26 -12.88 -22.88 -10.85
C ASP A 26 -12.10 -23.67 -11.91
N ILE A 27 -11.09 -23.03 -12.49
CA ILE A 27 -10.14 -23.68 -13.39
C ILE A 27 -8.72 -23.45 -12.86
N ALA A 28 -7.93 -24.52 -12.76
CA ALA A 28 -6.52 -24.47 -12.41
C ALA A 28 -5.66 -24.48 -13.66
N VAL A 29 -4.77 -23.49 -13.80
CA VAL A 29 -3.86 -23.30 -14.94
C VAL A 29 -2.44 -23.03 -14.46
N SER A 30 -1.48 -22.96 -15.40
CA SER A 30 -0.10 -22.57 -15.09
C SER A 30 -0.01 -21.10 -14.70
N CYS A 31 0.76 -20.82 -13.65
CA CYS A 31 0.92 -19.46 -13.15
C CYS A 31 1.98 -18.70 -13.97
N PRO A 32 1.67 -17.48 -14.49
CA PRO A 32 2.63 -16.72 -15.29
C PRO A 32 3.78 -16.12 -14.46
N LYS A 33 3.67 -16.13 -13.12
CA LYS A 33 4.70 -15.66 -12.19
C LYS A 33 5.60 -16.78 -11.66
N CYS A 34 5.17 -18.05 -11.74
CA CYS A 34 6.01 -19.18 -11.35
C CYS A 34 6.91 -19.60 -12.52
N LYS A 35 8.22 -19.71 -12.28
CA LYS A 35 9.19 -20.10 -13.32
C LYS A 35 9.00 -21.53 -13.86
N ASP A 36 8.35 -22.40 -13.09
CA ASP A 36 8.19 -23.82 -13.43
C ASP A 36 6.88 -24.39 -12.83
N ASP A 37 5.74 -23.94 -13.37
CA ASP A 37 4.43 -24.40 -12.88
C ASP A 37 3.86 -25.55 -13.74
N LYS A 38 4.48 -26.73 -13.67
CA LYS A 38 3.93 -27.98 -14.28
C LYS A 38 2.68 -28.48 -13.55
N LYS A 39 2.41 -27.99 -12.33
CA LYS A 39 1.33 -28.48 -11.44
C LYS A 39 0.03 -27.67 -11.49
N LYS A 40 -0.07 -26.65 -12.36
CA LYS A 40 -1.28 -25.81 -12.54
C LYS A 40 -1.82 -25.27 -11.21
N LYS A 41 -1.04 -24.44 -10.54
CA LYS A 41 -1.33 -23.94 -9.21
C LYS A 41 -2.06 -22.59 -9.16
N LEU A 42 -2.30 -21.93 -10.31
CA LEU A 42 -3.13 -20.76 -10.42
C LEU A 42 -4.60 -21.16 -10.53
N SER A 43 -5.37 -21.02 -9.47
CA SER A 43 -6.82 -21.19 -9.47
C SER A 43 -7.51 -19.91 -9.92
N ILE A 44 -8.46 -20.01 -10.85
CA ILE A 44 -9.24 -18.90 -11.38
C ILE A 44 -10.72 -19.22 -11.24
N SER A 45 -11.46 -18.36 -10.52
CA SER A 45 -12.91 -18.45 -10.41
C SER A 45 -13.59 -18.03 -11.71
N LEU A 46 -14.44 -18.91 -12.24
CA LEU A 46 -15.22 -18.66 -13.46
C LEU A 46 -16.42 -17.73 -13.21
N THR A 47 -16.85 -17.61 -11.95
CA THR A 47 -17.96 -16.74 -11.53
C THR A 47 -17.49 -15.32 -11.27
N ASP A 48 -16.47 -15.16 -10.40
CA ASP A 48 -16.06 -13.88 -9.82
C ASP A 48 -14.82 -13.29 -10.51
N ASN A 49 -14.23 -14.01 -11.47
CA ASN A 49 -12.96 -13.63 -12.12
C ASN A 49 -11.78 -13.45 -11.16
N LYS A 50 -11.91 -13.84 -9.89
CA LYS A 50 -10.82 -13.85 -8.89
C LYS A 50 -9.85 -14.96 -9.21
N PHE A 51 -8.61 -14.74 -8.81
CA PHE A 51 -7.56 -15.76 -9.00
C PHE A 51 -6.57 -15.75 -7.84
N ASN A 52 -5.97 -16.93 -7.58
CA ASN A 52 -4.92 -17.10 -6.57
C ASN A 52 -3.97 -18.22 -6.97
N CYS A 53 -2.68 -17.97 -6.89
CA CYS A 53 -1.64 -18.99 -7.04
C CYS A 53 -1.20 -19.51 -5.67
N TRP A 54 -1.38 -20.79 -5.43
CA TRP A 54 -1.03 -21.46 -4.16
C TRP A 54 0.48 -21.64 -3.94
N VAL A 55 1.32 -21.27 -4.91
CA VAL A 55 2.79 -21.36 -4.80
C VAL A 55 3.43 -20.02 -4.54
N CYS A 56 3.11 -18.99 -5.35
CA CYS A 56 3.78 -17.68 -5.27
C CYS A 56 2.89 -16.56 -4.72
N GLY A 57 1.66 -16.88 -4.29
CA GLY A 57 0.71 -15.89 -3.76
C GLY A 57 0.17 -14.89 -4.82
N TYR A 58 0.51 -15.05 -6.11
CA TYR A 58 -0.02 -14.19 -7.17
C TYR A 58 -1.53 -14.28 -7.21
N SER A 59 -2.21 -13.22 -6.83
CA SER A 59 -3.67 -13.18 -6.68
C SER A 59 -4.27 -11.85 -7.12
N GLY A 60 -5.58 -11.84 -7.34
CA GLY A 60 -6.30 -10.62 -7.68
C GLY A 60 -7.79 -10.86 -7.90
N LYS A 61 -8.52 -9.77 -8.14
CA LYS A 61 -9.99 -9.78 -8.25
C LYS A 61 -10.49 -9.90 -9.69
N ASN A 62 -9.64 -9.68 -10.71
CA ASN A 62 -10.07 -9.70 -12.10
C ASN A 62 -8.96 -10.19 -13.03
N ILE A 63 -8.93 -11.50 -13.29
CA ILE A 63 -7.99 -12.12 -14.24
C ILE A 63 -8.29 -11.69 -15.68
N GLY A 64 -9.51 -11.27 -15.95
CA GLY A 64 -9.94 -10.85 -17.28
C GLY A 64 -9.12 -9.68 -17.82
N LYS A 65 -8.69 -8.73 -16.94
CA LYS A 65 -7.79 -7.63 -17.36
C LYS A 65 -6.47 -8.16 -17.95
N TYR A 66 -5.89 -9.18 -17.35
CA TYR A 66 -4.67 -9.81 -17.87
C TYR A 66 -4.91 -10.52 -19.19
N ILE A 67 -6.06 -11.20 -19.33
CA ILE A 67 -6.45 -11.92 -20.55
C ILE A 67 -6.73 -10.92 -21.67
N ALA A 68 -7.50 -9.87 -21.42
CA ALA A 68 -7.88 -8.86 -22.42
C ALA A 68 -6.67 -8.05 -22.94
N ARG A 69 -5.63 -7.84 -22.13
CA ARG A 69 -4.36 -7.23 -22.58
C ARG A 69 -3.59 -8.09 -23.58
N LYS A 70 -3.75 -9.41 -23.51
CA LYS A 70 -3.11 -10.36 -24.46
C LYS A 70 -4.01 -10.73 -25.63
N HIS A 71 -5.31 -10.71 -25.42
CA HIS A 71 -6.34 -11.18 -26.33
C HIS A 71 -7.55 -10.24 -26.25
N VAL A 72 -7.48 -9.14 -27.00
CA VAL A 72 -8.49 -8.05 -26.98
C VAL A 72 -9.89 -8.56 -27.33
N GLU A 73 -9.99 -9.61 -28.17
CA GLU A 73 -11.24 -10.26 -28.54
C GLU A 73 -12.03 -10.85 -27.38
N PHE A 74 -11.42 -11.02 -26.20
CA PHE A 74 -12.08 -11.55 -25.02
C PHE A 74 -12.51 -10.46 -24.02
N LYS A 75 -12.32 -9.17 -24.31
CA LYS A 75 -12.65 -8.06 -23.39
C LYS A 75 -14.11 -8.11 -22.92
N ASP A 76 -15.05 -8.30 -23.85
CA ASP A 76 -16.49 -8.29 -23.57
C ASP A 76 -16.93 -9.51 -22.73
N LEU A 77 -16.20 -10.61 -22.84
CA LEU A 77 -16.46 -11.84 -22.12
C LEU A 77 -16.24 -11.67 -20.59
N PHE A 78 -15.35 -10.79 -20.20
CA PHE A 78 -15.03 -10.49 -18.82
C PHE A 78 -15.67 -9.16 -18.35
N LYS A 79 -16.48 -8.51 -19.21
CA LYS A 79 -17.06 -7.19 -18.97
C LYS A 79 -15.98 -6.16 -18.57
N ILE A 80 -14.94 -6.07 -19.40
CA ILE A 80 -13.83 -5.17 -19.16
C ILE A 80 -13.90 -4.04 -20.17
N ASP A 81 -14.08 -2.82 -19.70
CA ASP A 81 -13.79 -1.61 -20.43
C ASP A 81 -12.28 -1.35 -20.34
N LEU A 82 -11.58 -1.51 -21.47
CA LEU A 82 -10.14 -1.20 -21.53
C LEU A 82 -9.89 0.32 -21.57
N GLU A 83 -10.94 1.09 -21.83
CA GLU A 83 -10.89 2.56 -21.86
C GLU A 83 -11.07 3.19 -20.46
N GLU A 84 -11.51 2.43 -19.45
CA GLU A 84 -11.65 2.93 -18.07
C GLU A 84 -10.32 3.07 -17.28
N GLU A 85 -9.17 2.84 -17.90
CA GLU A 85 -7.90 3.04 -17.18
C GLU A 85 -7.47 4.52 -17.11
N ASP A 86 -8.10 5.44 -17.86
CA ASP A 86 -7.66 6.85 -17.92
C ASP A 86 -8.68 7.90 -17.48
N SER A 87 -9.84 7.54 -16.92
CA SER A 87 -10.88 8.50 -16.58
C SER A 87 -11.39 8.45 -15.13
N PHE A 88 -10.57 8.09 -14.17
CA PHE A 88 -10.88 8.38 -12.76
C PHE A 88 -10.10 9.58 -12.26
N GLU A 89 -10.38 10.75 -12.82
CA GLU A 89 -10.38 12.00 -12.08
C GLU A 89 -11.74 12.13 -11.40
N GLU A 90 -12.07 11.21 -10.49
CA GLU A 90 -13.13 11.48 -9.53
C GLU A 90 -12.58 12.54 -8.59
N GLU A 91 -13.14 13.76 -8.62
CA GLU A 91 -12.95 14.73 -7.55
C GLU A 91 -13.23 14.01 -6.23
N ILE A 92 -12.24 13.98 -5.36
CA ILE A 92 -12.36 13.31 -4.07
C ILE A 92 -12.97 14.30 -3.11
N ASP A 93 -14.22 14.07 -2.77
CA ASP A 93 -14.87 14.82 -1.72
C ASP A 93 -14.50 14.28 -0.33
N PHE A 94 -14.38 15.18 0.61
CA PHE A 94 -14.38 14.80 2.01
C PHE A 94 -15.66 14.00 2.33
N PRO A 95 -15.57 13.01 3.27
CA PRO A 95 -16.76 12.43 3.84
C PRO A 95 -17.70 13.52 4.34
N LYS A 96 -19.01 13.37 4.11
CA LYS A 96 -20.02 14.31 4.62
C LYS A 96 -19.79 14.53 6.10
N ASP A 97 -20.05 15.75 6.58
CA ASP A 97 -19.87 16.14 7.98
C ASP A 97 -18.44 15.88 8.53
N PHE A 98 -17.42 15.85 7.66
CA PHE A 98 -16.04 15.75 8.12
C PHE A 98 -15.69 16.89 9.07
N LYS A 99 -15.10 16.54 10.22
CA LYS A 99 -14.63 17.49 11.22
C LYS A 99 -13.26 17.07 11.73
N VAL A 100 -12.34 18.03 11.86
CA VAL A 100 -11.04 17.77 12.47
C VAL A 100 -11.19 17.46 13.96
N LEU A 101 -10.32 16.59 14.49
CA LEU A 101 -10.33 16.19 15.91
C LEU A 101 -9.56 17.13 16.81
N THR A 102 -8.76 18.06 16.28
CA THR A 102 -7.92 18.99 17.03
C THR A 102 -8.64 19.73 18.17
N PRO A 103 -9.87 20.29 17.98
CA PRO A 103 -10.56 21.01 19.06
C PRO A 103 -10.96 20.13 20.25
N TYR A 104 -10.99 18.81 20.06
CA TYR A 104 -11.45 17.86 21.07
C TYR A 104 -10.33 17.29 21.94
N PHE A 105 -9.07 17.62 21.68
CA PHE A 105 -7.94 17.11 22.47
C PHE A 105 -7.91 17.65 23.91
N ASP A 106 -8.37 18.86 24.13
CA ASP A 106 -8.35 19.56 25.42
C ASP A 106 -9.75 19.67 26.06
N ASN A 107 -10.79 19.17 25.37
CA ASN A 107 -12.16 19.31 25.85
C ASN A 107 -12.59 18.06 26.62
N ASN A 108 -12.95 18.24 27.91
CA ASN A 108 -13.43 17.15 28.77
C ASN A 108 -14.94 16.86 28.61
N LEU A 109 -15.70 17.78 28.02
CA LEU A 109 -17.15 17.67 27.79
C LEU A 109 -17.46 17.35 26.34
N ILE A 110 -17.04 16.18 25.87
CA ILE A 110 -17.24 15.73 24.49
C ILE A 110 -18.07 14.45 24.44
N ASP A 111 -18.71 14.27 23.29
CA ASP A 111 -19.37 13.02 22.91
C ASP A 111 -18.45 11.82 23.20
N PRO A 112 -18.92 10.78 23.93
CA PRO A 112 -18.12 9.61 24.27
C PRO A 112 -17.48 8.92 23.05
N ASN A 113 -18.13 8.94 21.89
CA ASN A 113 -17.57 8.37 20.65
C ASN A 113 -16.36 9.19 20.17
N ILE A 114 -16.44 10.52 20.20
CA ILE A 114 -15.32 11.39 19.83
C ILE A 114 -14.16 11.21 20.82
N LYS A 115 -14.47 11.11 22.12
CA LYS A 115 -13.46 10.83 23.16
C LYS A 115 -12.69 9.53 22.87
N GLN A 116 -13.38 8.48 22.44
CA GLN A 116 -12.72 7.22 22.04
C GLN A 116 -11.73 7.43 20.86
N LEU A 117 -12.10 8.24 19.85
CA LEU A 117 -11.22 8.56 18.73
C LEU A 117 -9.98 9.33 19.18
N VAL A 118 -10.15 10.34 20.02
CA VAL A 118 -9.02 11.12 20.58
C VAL A 118 -8.11 10.24 21.43
N ASN A 119 -8.67 9.40 22.30
CA ASN A 119 -7.89 8.47 23.11
C ASN A 119 -7.12 7.47 22.27
N TYR A 120 -7.73 6.98 21.19
CA TYR A 120 -7.03 6.13 20.23
C TYR A 120 -5.85 6.85 19.59
N LEU A 121 -6.01 8.09 19.11
CA LEU A 121 -4.92 8.87 18.54
C LEU A 121 -3.79 9.07 19.55
N LYS A 122 -4.12 9.46 20.78
CA LYS A 122 -3.13 9.60 21.89
C LYS A 122 -2.38 8.30 22.15
N SER A 123 -3.08 7.15 22.18
CA SER A 123 -2.44 5.83 22.36
C SER A 123 -1.53 5.41 21.22
N ARG A 124 -1.69 6.04 20.04
CA ARG A 124 -0.84 5.84 18.86
C ARG A 124 0.26 6.91 18.75
N GLY A 125 0.48 7.73 19.76
CA GLY A 125 1.51 8.79 19.74
C GLY A 125 1.11 10.06 18.99
N ILE A 126 -0.12 10.16 18.50
CA ILE A 126 -0.61 11.35 17.80
C ILE A 126 -1.12 12.35 18.84
N ASN A 127 -0.38 13.41 19.02
CA ASN A 127 -0.75 14.55 19.86
C ASN A 127 -1.60 15.57 19.08
N LYS A 128 -1.97 16.66 19.75
CA LYS A 128 -2.79 17.74 19.17
C LYS A 128 -2.13 18.38 17.96
N SER A 129 -0.83 18.68 18.03
CA SER A 129 -0.08 19.32 16.96
C SER A 129 0.02 18.43 15.71
N ILE A 130 0.29 17.14 15.87
CA ILE A 130 0.29 16.16 14.79
C ILE A 130 -1.11 16.04 14.19
N CYS A 131 -2.16 15.96 15.03
CA CYS A 131 -3.54 15.90 14.58
C CYS A 131 -3.91 17.13 13.73
N GLU A 132 -3.46 18.31 14.13
CA GLU A 132 -3.67 19.57 13.41
C GLU A 132 -2.90 19.59 12.09
N LYS A 133 -1.58 19.31 12.12
CA LYS A 133 -0.72 19.28 10.94
C LYS A 133 -1.29 18.43 9.80
N TYR A 134 -1.84 17.27 10.13
CA TYR A 134 -2.38 16.33 9.14
C TYR A 134 -3.91 16.41 9.01
N ALA A 135 -4.56 17.41 9.62
CA ALA A 135 -6.01 17.60 9.61
C ALA A 135 -6.80 16.32 9.95
N ILE A 136 -6.30 15.50 10.89
CA ILE A 136 -6.93 14.22 11.24
C ILE A 136 -8.31 14.48 11.85
N GLY A 137 -9.32 13.75 11.35
CA GLY A 137 -10.69 14.02 11.70
C GLY A 137 -11.58 12.78 11.79
N PHE A 138 -12.87 13.03 11.76
CA PHE A 138 -13.91 12.01 11.78
C PHE A 138 -15.12 12.49 10.97
N SER A 139 -16.04 11.58 10.69
CA SER A 139 -17.36 11.88 10.12
C SER A 139 -18.42 11.12 10.89
N ARG A 140 -19.64 11.68 10.95
CA ARG A 140 -20.80 11.03 11.57
C ARG A 140 -21.54 10.08 10.64
N GLU A 141 -21.14 9.99 9.38
CA GLU A 141 -21.72 9.01 8.46
C GLU A 141 -21.53 7.58 9.00
N LYS A 142 -22.55 6.74 8.88
CA LYS A 142 -22.55 5.37 9.40
C LYS A 142 -21.34 4.54 8.95
N LYS A 143 -20.88 4.71 7.71
CA LYS A 143 -19.70 3.99 7.18
C LYS A 143 -18.39 4.38 7.85
N PHE A 144 -18.33 5.59 8.46
CA PHE A 144 -17.16 6.10 9.18
C PHE A 144 -17.30 6.00 10.71
N TYR A 145 -18.37 5.36 11.20
CA TYR A 145 -18.54 5.17 12.63
C TYR A 145 -17.34 4.45 13.26
N LYS A 146 -16.85 4.97 14.40
CA LYS A 146 -15.64 4.49 15.08
C LYS A 146 -14.41 4.44 14.16
N ARG A 147 -14.24 5.44 13.29
CA ARG A 147 -13.05 5.58 12.44
C ARG A 147 -12.41 6.93 12.60
N VAL A 148 -11.08 6.94 12.67
CA VAL A 148 -10.29 8.15 12.45
C VAL A 148 -10.02 8.28 10.96
N ILE A 149 -10.24 9.48 10.40
CA ILE A 149 -10.04 9.78 9.00
C ILE A 149 -8.76 10.59 8.87
N ILE A 150 -7.84 10.11 8.07
CA ILE A 150 -6.57 10.75 7.78
C ILE A 150 -6.64 11.21 6.33
N PRO A 151 -6.87 12.50 6.06
CA PRO A 151 -6.83 13.04 4.71
C PRO A 151 -5.40 13.13 4.20
N SER A 152 -5.28 13.23 2.90
CA SER A 152 -4.04 13.47 2.18
C SER A 152 -4.24 14.57 1.16
N PHE A 153 -3.29 15.47 1.06
CA PHE A 153 -3.33 16.62 0.17
C PHE A 153 -2.13 16.57 -0.78
N ASP A 154 -2.37 16.98 -2.01
CA ASP A 154 -1.29 17.20 -3.00
C ASP A 154 -0.47 18.45 -2.67
N ALA A 155 0.54 18.75 -3.50
CA ALA A 155 1.42 19.89 -3.31
C ALA A 155 0.69 21.26 -3.36
N SER A 156 -0.50 21.32 -3.98
CA SER A 156 -1.32 22.55 -4.06
C SER A 156 -2.33 22.67 -2.91
N GLY A 157 -2.41 21.67 -2.03
CA GLY A 157 -3.35 21.63 -0.91
C GLY A 157 -4.74 21.10 -1.28
N VAL A 158 -4.88 20.46 -2.44
CA VAL A 158 -6.14 19.81 -2.84
C VAL A 158 -6.18 18.40 -2.27
N LEU A 159 -7.35 17.98 -1.78
CA LEU A 159 -7.57 16.62 -1.26
C LEU A 159 -7.36 15.60 -2.39
N ASN A 160 -6.32 14.75 -2.28
CA ASN A 160 -6.00 13.72 -3.27
C ASN A 160 -6.28 12.28 -2.78
N TYR A 161 -6.49 12.10 -1.47
CA TYR A 161 -6.79 10.81 -0.87
C TYR A 161 -7.32 10.97 0.56
N TYR A 162 -7.89 9.94 1.10
CA TYR A 162 -8.05 9.73 2.54
C TYR A 162 -8.07 8.24 2.89
N THR A 163 -7.67 7.94 4.10
CA THR A 163 -7.87 6.63 4.72
C THR A 163 -8.64 6.77 6.03
N ALA A 164 -9.62 5.89 6.27
CA ALA A 164 -10.40 5.89 7.50
C ALA A 164 -10.15 4.59 8.28
N ARG A 165 -9.33 4.68 9.33
CA ARG A 165 -8.93 3.55 10.16
C ARG A 165 -9.95 3.29 11.26
N SER A 166 -10.44 2.06 11.37
CA SER A 166 -11.28 1.66 12.50
C SER A 166 -10.49 1.60 13.80
N ILE A 167 -11.04 2.16 14.86
CA ILE A 167 -10.52 2.01 16.23
C ILE A 167 -11.02 0.73 16.90
N ASP A 168 -12.03 0.07 16.31
CA ASP A 168 -12.52 -1.22 16.77
C ASP A 168 -11.60 -2.34 16.28
N LYS A 169 -10.97 -3.04 17.24
CA LYS A 169 -10.04 -4.15 16.96
C LYS A 169 -10.72 -5.33 16.25
N ASN A 170 -12.03 -5.50 16.45
CA ASN A 170 -12.82 -6.59 15.86
C ASN A 170 -13.40 -6.23 14.49
N SER A 171 -13.14 -5.04 13.98
CA SER A 171 -13.65 -4.61 12.68
C SER A 171 -13.11 -5.47 11.54
N LYS A 172 -14.01 -6.13 10.79
CA LYS A 172 -13.64 -6.90 9.59
C LYS A 172 -12.99 -6.04 8.50
N LEU A 173 -13.34 -4.76 8.44
CA LEU A 173 -12.76 -3.80 7.51
C LEU A 173 -11.94 -2.79 8.31
N ARG A 174 -10.66 -3.07 8.47
CA ARG A 174 -9.73 -2.24 9.25
C ARG A 174 -9.56 -0.84 8.66
N TYR A 175 -9.50 -0.74 7.34
CA TYR A 175 -9.35 0.51 6.60
C TYR A 175 -10.46 0.68 5.57
N LEU A 176 -11.00 1.89 5.48
CA LEU A 176 -11.88 2.34 4.42
C LEU A 176 -11.20 3.50 3.70
N ASN A 177 -10.80 3.28 2.47
CA ASN A 177 -9.98 4.20 1.70
C ASN A 177 -10.80 4.92 0.62
N ALA A 178 -10.37 6.12 0.23
CA ALA A 178 -10.87 6.78 -0.97
C ALA A 178 -10.68 5.86 -2.20
N LYS A 179 -11.65 5.92 -3.11
CA LYS A 179 -11.63 5.11 -4.34
C LYS A 179 -10.91 5.86 -5.44
N VAL A 180 -9.59 5.79 -5.42
CA VAL A 180 -8.72 6.44 -6.42
C VAL A 180 -7.62 5.50 -6.87
N LYS A 181 -7.03 5.81 -8.02
CA LYS A 181 -5.87 5.09 -8.54
C LYS A 181 -4.66 5.44 -7.67
N ARG A 182 -4.17 4.48 -6.88
CA ARG A 182 -3.06 4.72 -5.95
C ARG A 182 -1.78 5.21 -6.61
N SER A 183 -1.57 4.87 -7.87
CA SER A 183 -0.39 5.32 -8.63
C SER A 183 -0.41 6.82 -8.94
N SER A 184 -1.58 7.47 -8.92
CA SER A 184 -1.69 8.94 -9.09
C SER A 184 -1.62 9.71 -7.78
N VAL A 185 -1.58 9.01 -6.63
CA VAL A 185 -1.57 9.64 -5.31
C VAL A 185 -0.16 9.67 -4.74
N ILE A 186 0.30 10.83 -4.32
CA ILE A 186 1.43 11.00 -3.41
C ILE A 186 0.83 11.38 -2.06
N PHE A 187 0.99 10.51 -1.05
CA PHE A 187 0.35 10.68 0.24
C PHE A 187 0.95 11.88 0.99
N ASN A 188 0.10 12.88 1.28
CA ASN A 188 0.49 14.12 1.96
C ASN A 188 1.69 14.84 1.31
N GLU A 189 1.68 14.96 -0.02
CA GLU A 189 2.71 15.62 -0.80
C GLU A 189 2.98 17.06 -0.34
N ILE A 190 1.96 17.75 0.16
CA ILE A 190 2.06 19.10 0.72
C ILE A 190 3.14 19.23 1.83
N HIS A 191 3.52 18.13 2.46
CA HIS A 191 4.54 18.08 3.51
C HIS A 191 5.89 17.57 3.02
N LEU A 192 6.03 17.20 1.73
CA LEU A 192 7.26 16.67 1.17
C LEU A 192 8.17 17.77 0.65
N ASP A 193 9.46 17.63 0.96
CA ASP A 193 10.53 18.45 0.42
C ASP A 193 11.42 17.58 -0.49
N TYR A 194 11.29 17.76 -1.79
CA TYR A 194 12.05 17.00 -2.79
C TYR A 194 13.55 17.36 -2.84
N ASN A 195 14.01 18.38 -2.09
CA ASN A 195 15.41 18.70 -1.93
C ASN A 195 16.09 17.94 -0.77
N LYS A 196 15.30 17.17 -0.02
CA LYS A 196 15.77 16.35 1.11
C LYS A 196 15.59 14.87 0.80
N LYS A 197 16.33 14.03 1.54
CA LYS A 197 16.13 12.58 1.52
C LYS A 197 14.70 12.23 1.84
N ILE A 198 14.02 11.48 0.96
CA ILE A 198 12.66 11.00 1.15
C ILE A 198 12.68 9.66 1.88
N THR A 199 11.88 9.51 2.92
CA THR A 199 11.71 8.24 3.62
C THR A 199 10.44 7.55 3.15
N LEU A 200 10.56 6.40 2.48
CA LEU A 200 9.43 5.56 2.07
C LEU A 200 9.03 4.63 3.21
N VAL A 201 7.77 4.68 3.61
CA VAL A 201 7.18 3.81 4.64
C VAL A 201 5.93 3.11 4.12
N GLU A 202 5.48 2.05 4.81
CA GLU A 202 4.39 1.22 4.29
C GLU A 202 3.02 1.91 4.39
N GLY A 203 2.66 2.42 5.54
CA GLY A 203 1.33 2.91 5.85
C GLY A 203 1.22 4.41 6.14
N PRO A 204 0.01 4.97 6.06
CA PRO A 204 -0.26 6.36 6.40
C PRO A 204 0.14 6.75 7.83
N MET A 205 -0.06 5.86 8.81
CA MET A 205 0.32 6.13 10.20
C MET A 205 1.83 6.20 10.35
N ASP A 206 2.57 5.34 9.64
CA ASP A 206 4.03 5.32 9.66
C ASP A 206 4.62 6.58 9.05
N SER A 207 3.97 7.16 8.02
CA SER A 207 4.43 8.43 7.45
C SER A 207 4.14 9.64 8.34
N ILE A 208 3.05 9.61 9.11
CA ILE A 208 2.69 10.70 10.04
C ILE A 208 3.62 10.72 11.26
N LEU A 209 3.96 9.55 11.77
CA LEU A 209 4.80 9.38 12.96
C LEU A 209 6.26 9.12 12.63
N GLY A 210 6.59 8.85 11.37
CA GLY A 210 7.91 8.50 10.88
C GLY A 210 8.93 9.65 10.94
N PRO A 211 10.17 9.37 10.55
CA PRO A 211 11.19 10.39 10.40
C PRO A 211 10.75 11.52 9.48
N ASP A 212 11.41 12.67 9.59
CA ASP A 212 11.14 13.79 8.72
C ASP A 212 11.15 13.40 7.24
N ASN A 213 10.29 14.05 6.45
CA ASN A 213 10.13 13.80 5.02
C ASN A 213 9.71 12.38 4.66
N SER A 214 8.88 11.75 5.51
CA SER A 214 8.32 10.43 5.28
C SER A 214 7.08 10.47 4.40
N VAL A 215 6.97 9.52 3.47
CA VAL A 215 5.81 9.33 2.59
C VAL A 215 5.39 7.86 2.55
N SER A 216 4.08 7.63 2.65
CA SER A 216 3.51 6.29 2.56
C SER A 216 3.39 5.80 1.12
N ILE A 217 3.82 4.55 0.85
CA ILE A 217 3.53 3.86 -0.41
C ILE A 217 2.11 3.24 -0.45
N LEU A 218 1.28 3.53 0.56
CA LEU A 218 -0.12 3.08 0.68
C LEU A 218 -0.29 1.54 0.60
N GLY A 219 0.66 0.78 1.18
CA GLY A 219 0.65 -0.67 1.18
C GLY A 219 0.90 -1.31 -0.20
N SER A 220 1.28 -0.51 -1.21
CA SER A 220 1.48 -0.93 -2.60
C SER A 220 2.96 -1.14 -2.91
N PHE A 221 3.26 -1.70 -4.10
CA PHE A 221 4.60 -1.62 -4.67
C PHE A 221 4.78 -0.25 -5.32
N LEU A 222 5.98 0.32 -5.19
CA LEU A 222 6.38 1.45 -6.01
C LEU A 222 6.84 0.92 -7.39
N THR A 223 6.29 1.48 -8.47
CA THR A 223 6.65 1.16 -9.85
C THR A 223 6.78 2.44 -10.66
N GLU A 224 7.32 2.37 -11.89
CA GLU A 224 7.55 3.53 -12.77
C GLU A 224 6.27 4.33 -13.08
N ASN A 225 5.10 3.69 -12.97
CA ASN A 225 3.81 4.34 -13.23
C ASN A 225 3.33 5.22 -12.06
N TYR A 226 3.99 5.16 -10.91
CA TYR A 226 3.58 5.96 -9.74
C TYR A 226 4.10 7.37 -9.84
N GLU A 227 3.24 8.36 -9.54
CA GLU A 227 3.63 9.77 -9.51
C GLU A 227 4.75 10.03 -8.50
N LEU A 228 4.72 9.36 -7.34
CA LEU A 228 5.80 9.41 -6.35
C LEU A 228 7.14 8.97 -6.96
N PHE A 229 7.17 7.86 -7.72
CA PHE A 229 8.38 7.39 -8.39
C PHE A 229 8.89 8.44 -9.39
N LYS A 230 8.01 8.94 -10.25
CA LYS A 230 8.37 9.95 -11.26
C LYS A 230 8.95 11.22 -10.63
N ASN A 231 8.35 11.69 -9.51
CA ASN A 231 8.83 12.86 -8.80
C ASN A 231 10.19 12.61 -8.11
N ILE A 232 10.43 11.43 -7.53
CA ILE A 232 11.74 11.04 -6.99
C ILE A 232 12.81 11.09 -8.10
N ILE A 233 12.54 10.47 -9.26
CA ILE A 233 13.49 10.45 -10.38
C ILE A 233 13.72 11.86 -10.95
N LYS A 234 12.66 12.63 -11.17
CA LYS A 234 12.72 14.00 -11.71
C LYS A 234 13.59 14.91 -10.84
N ASN A 235 13.46 14.81 -9.53
CA ASN A 235 14.18 15.66 -8.57
C ASN A 235 15.49 15.02 -8.09
N ARG A 236 15.81 13.80 -8.51
CA ARG A 236 17.00 13.03 -8.08
C ARG A 236 17.14 12.94 -6.56
N CYS A 237 16.01 12.74 -5.87
CA CYS A 237 16.01 12.67 -4.42
C CYS A 237 16.74 11.42 -3.93
N GLU A 238 17.55 11.56 -2.89
CA GLU A 238 17.97 10.38 -2.12
C GLU A 238 16.78 9.74 -1.44
N VAL A 239 16.78 8.42 -1.33
CA VAL A 239 15.66 7.67 -0.76
C VAL A 239 16.13 6.78 0.37
N ARG A 240 15.45 6.86 1.51
CA ARG A 240 15.51 5.88 2.59
C ARG A 240 14.27 5.00 2.53
N ILE A 241 14.41 3.69 2.72
CA ILE A 241 13.30 2.75 2.73
C ILE A 241 13.21 2.11 4.12
N ILE A 242 12.05 2.22 4.74
CA ILE A 242 11.73 1.61 6.04
C ILE A 242 10.37 0.94 5.90
N LEU A 243 10.35 -0.36 5.63
CA LEU A 243 9.11 -1.14 5.54
C LEU A 243 9.04 -2.15 6.68
N ASP A 244 7.84 -2.68 6.90
CA ASP A 244 7.61 -3.71 7.92
C ASP A 244 8.53 -4.92 7.71
N SER A 245 8.91 -5.59 8.78
CA SER A 245 9.92 -6.69 8.76
C SER A 245 9.54 -7.85 7.82
N ASP A 246 8.25 -8.09 7.59
CA ASP A 246 7.74 -9.09 6.64
C ASP A 246 7.77 -8.63 5.17
N ALA A 247 8.05 -7.34 4.92
CA ALA A 247 8.08 -6.73 3.60
C ALA A 247 9.48 -6.68 2.94
N LYS A 248 10.48 -7.41 3.44
CA LYS A 248 11.87 -7.37 2.92
C LYS A 248 11.99 -7.58 1.41
N SER A 249 11.28 -8.56 0.85
CA SER A 249 11.28 -8.79 -0.61
C SER A 249 10.70 -7.61 -1.41
N LYS A 250 9.77 -6.87 -0.83
CA LYS A 250 9.19 -5.66 -1.41
C LYS A 250 10.19 -4.50 -1.33
N GLN A 251 10.85 -4.36 -0.20
CA GLN A 251 11.90 -3.37 0.05
C GLN A 251 13.04 -3.52 -0.97
N ASP A 252 13.57 -4.74 -1.16
CA ASP A 252 14.62 -5.04 -2.14
C ASP A 252 14.21 -4.70 -3.58
N LYS A 253 12.96 -4.97 -3.95
CA LYS A 253 12.46 -4.65 -5.30
C LYS A 253 12.34 -3.15 -5.54
N ILE A 254 11.88 -2.39 -4.55
CA ILE A 254 11.79 -0.93 -4.63
C ILE A 254 13.20 -0.33 -4.69
N ALA A 255 14.11 -0.81 -3.85
CA ALA A 255 15.49 -0.36 -3.83
C ALA A 255 16.20 -0.63 -5.17
N ASN A 256 16.07 -1.84 -5.71
CA ASN A 256 16.63 -2.19 -7.01
C ASN A 256 16.08 -1.31 -8.14
N LEU A 257 14.76 -1.08 -8.16
CA LEU A 257 14.12 -0.22 -9.15
C LEU A 257 14.67 1.20 -9.10
N LEU A 258 14.75 1.82 -7.92
CA LEU A 258 15.28 3.17 -7.75
C LEU A 258 16.78 3.26 -8.12
N TYR A 259 17.54 2.26 -7.73
CA TYR A 259 18.98 2.17 -8.06
C TYR A 259 19.23 2.07 -9.57
N GLU A 260 18.40 1.32 -10.32
CA GLU A 260 18.48 1.23 -11.78
C GLU A 260 18.28 2.58 -12.48
N TYR A 261 17.58 3.52 -11.82
CA TYR A 261 17.40 4.90 -12.28
C TYR A 261 18.42 5.89 -11.69
N GLY A 262 19.47 5.39 -11.03
CA GLY A 262 20.58 6.20 -10.52
C GLY A 262 20.25 6.96 -9.23
N ILE A 263 19.28 6.49 -8.45
CA ILE A 263 18.94 7.06 -7.14
C ILE A 263 19.78 6.39 -6.05
N ASN A 264 20.35 7.19 -5.17
CA ASN A 264 20.99 6.69 -3.95
C ASN A 264 19.92 6.19 -2.98
N VAL A 265 20.00 4.92 -2.63
CA VAL A 265 19.03 4.28 -1.74
C VAL A 265 19.72 3.82 -0.47
N THR A 266 19.14 4.15 0.67
CA THR A 266 19.50 3.59 1.97
C THR A 266 18.35 2.78 2.53
N ILE A 267 18.66 1.80 3.37
CA ILE A 267 17.68 0.92 4.01
C ILE A 267 17.87 0.98 5.52
N VAL A 268 16.75 0.90 6.24
CA VAL A 268 16.70 0.56 7.65
C VAL A 268 15.85 -0.67 7.82
N ASP A 269 16.45 -1.76 8.28
CA ASP A 269 15.71 -2.98 8.61
C ASP A 269 15.10 -2.84 10.01
N LEU A 270 13.80 -3.10 10.11
CA LEU A 270 13.11 -3.13 11.40
C LEU A 270 13.28 -4.50 12.04
N SER A 271 13.44 -4.52 13.36
CA SER A 271 13.40 -5.75 14.15
C SER A 271 12.00 -6.39 14.08
N ASP A 272 11.94 -7.71 14.28
CA ASP A 272 10.72 -8.49 14.12
C ASP A 272 9.54 -7.93 14.94
N ASN A 273 8.39 -7.85 14.28
CA ASN A 273 7.11 -7.40 14.81
C ASN A 273 7.02 -5.93 15.23
N LEU A 274 7.94 -5.06 14.82
CA LEU A 274 7.84 -3.61 15.02
C LEU A 274 7.52 -2.90 13.70
N ASP A 275 6.63 -1.90 13.78
CA ASP A 275 6.45 -0.88 12.74
C ASP A 275 7.11 0.44 13.17
N VAL A 276 7.19 1.40 12.24
CA VAL A 276 7.80 2.72 12.49
C VAL A 276 7.09 3.45 13.62
N ALA A 277 5.76 3.34 13.70
CA ALA A 277 4.96 3.95 14.75
C ALA A 277 5.24 3.33 16.12
N ASP A 278 5.48 2.02 16.20
CA ASP A 278 5.84 1.32 17.43
C ASP A 278 7.20 1.78 17.98
N ILE A 279 8.17 2.03 17.10
CA ILE A 279 9.49 2.56 17.49
C ILE A 279 9.35 3.97 18.06
N TYR A 280 8.60 4.85 17.38
CA TYR A 280 8.32 6.19 17.90
C TYR A 280 7.71 6.16 19.31
N LEU A 281 6.74 5.27 19.53
CA LEU A 281 6.09 5.12 20.82
C LEU A 281 7.02 4.63 21.94
N LYS A 282 7.97 3.75 21.60
CA LYS A 282 8.90 3.16 22.58
C LYS A 282 10.07 4.09 22.90
N GLU A 283 10.63 4.73 21.89
CA GLU A 283 11.89 5.47 22.01
C GLU A 283 11.71 6.98 22.02
N GLY A 284 10.51 7.49 21.70
CA GLY A 284 10.24 8.92 21.58
C GLY A 284 10.91 9.61 20.39
N GLY A 285 11.54 8.84 19.50
CA GLY A 285 12.24 9.32 18.32
C GLY A 285 12.81 8.20 17.46
N PHE A 286 13.65 8.54 16.49
CA PHE A 286 14.20 7.61 15.51
C PHE A 286 15.74 7.54 15.52
N GLU A 287 16.41 8.21 16.43
CA GLU A 287 17.87 8.33 16.41
C GLU A 287 18.57 6.98 16.44
N ASN A 288 18.13 6.04 17.28
CA ASN A 288 18.74 4.72 17.37
C ASN A 288 18.45 3.88 16.12
N MET A 289 17.21 3.92 15.64
CA MET A 289 16.81 3.23 14.41
C MET A 289 17.63 3.73 13.19
N LEU A 290 17.80 5.05 13.07
CA LEU A 290 18.54 5.64 11.95
C LEU A 290 20.06 5.40 12.01
N LYS A 291 20.64 5.06 13.16
CA LYS A 291 22.04 4.60 13.25
C LYS A 291 22.28 3.26 12.52
N ALA A 292 21.22 2.46 12.34
CA ALA A 292 21.30 1.20 11.60
C ALA A 292 21.05 1.37 10.09
N GLU A 293 21.00 2.61 9.59
CA GLU A 293 20.85 2.91 8.16
C GLU A 293 22.09 2.50 7.38
N TYR A 294 21.91 1.75 6.28
CA TYR A 294 23.02 1.34 5.41
C TYR A 294 22.71 1.62 3.93
N ASN A 295 23.75 1.82 3.13
CA ASN A 295 23.61 1.98 1.69
C ASN A 295 23.19 0.67 1.04
N TRP A 296 22.16 0.74 0.19
CA TRP A 296 21.78 -0.41 -0.61
C TRP A 296 22.63 -0.48 -1.88
N GLU A 297 23.29 -1.63 -2.11
CA GLU A 297 24.08 -1.88 -3.30
C GLU A 297 23.61 -3.17 -3.98
N ARG A 298 23.62 -3.20 -5.32
CA ARG A 298 23.19 -4.36 -6.10
C ARG A 298 24.09 -5.56 -5.81
N GLY A 299 23.54 -6.59 -5.19
CA GLY A 299 24.29 -7.81 -4.81
C GLY A 299 24.67 -7.91 -3.33
N THR A 300 24.61 -6.83 -2.56
CA THR A 300 24.90 -6.87 -1.11
C THR A 300 23.78 -7.45 -0.27
N SER A 301 22.56 -7.58 -0.79
CA SER A 301 21.41 -8.09 -0.04
C SER A 301 21.59 -9.52 0.52
N ILE A 302 22.50 -10.31 -0.05
CA ILE A 302 22.81 -11.67 0.45
C ILE A 302 24.11 -11.68 1.27
N LEU A 303 25.16 -11.00 0.81
CA LEU A 303 26.46 -11.04 1.46
C LEU A 303 26.51 -10.21 2.75
N SER A 304 25.95 -9.00 2.77
CA SER A 304 25.86 -8.19 3.99
C SER A 304 24.97 -8.82 5.08
N ARG A 305 23.95 -9.57 4.67
CA ARG A 305 23.13 -10.35 5.62
C ARG A 305 23.89 -11.54 6.21
N ILE A 306 24.79 -12.15 5.45
CA ILE A 306 25.66 -13.22 5.93
C ILE A 306 26.71 -12.64 6.91
N ASP A 307 27.32 -11.50 6.60
CA ASP A 307 28.30 -10.85 7.46
C ASP A 307 27.69 -10.37 8.79
N MET A 308 26.49 -9.77 8.79
CA MET A 308 25.80 -9.40 10.04
C MET A 308 25.42 -10.63 10.90
N ILE A 309 25.05 -11.73 10.27
CA ILE A 309 24.75 -12.98 11.00
C ILE A 309 26.03 -13.60 11.56
N VAL A 310 27.15 -13.53 10.83
CA VAL A 310 28.43 -14.14 11.22
C VAL A 310 29.17 -13.29 12.24
N THR A 311 29.05 -11.96 12.18
CA THR A 311 29.80 -11.04 13.07
C THR A 311 29.06 -10.71 14.36
N GLY A 312 27.76 -11.08 14.49
CA GLY A 312 26.99 -10.84 15.70
C GLY A 312 26.78 -9.37 16.05
N SER A 313 26.88 -8.49 15.06
CA SER A 313 26.65 -7.05 15.23
C SER A 313 25.14 -6.77 15.18
N TYR A 314 24.49 -6.87 16.33
CA TYR A 314 23.12 -6.40 16.60
C TYR A 314 23.19 -5.15 17.48
#